data_20fc2bc0718056dd5166498fdf71b81f
#
_entry.id   20fc2bc0718056dd5166498fdf71b81f
#
_cell.length_a   1.000
_cell.length_b   1.000
_cell.length_c   1.000
_cell.angle_alpha   90.00
_cell.angle_beta   90.00
_cell.angle_gamma   90.00
#
_symmetry.space_group_name_H-M   'P 1'
#
loop_
_entity.id
_entity.type
_entity.pdbx_description
1 polymer ?
#
loop_
_entity_poly.entity_id
_entity_poly.type
_entity_poly.pdbx_seq_one_letter_code
_entity_poly.pdbx_strand_id
1 'polypeptide(L)'
;MNHLQVIREDKQLRILLMQECDILFYDQFKEVEFSQNNEVYSLSHTAFAKDGSGGEYVILEDESIGFIGSEGQVGRVAESLDDLLTFLLHAGSISDFSCRLLYKNKELLAKFCQGFTNKIRENYQSKGEVWDKVRAGLAQELGLEFKPEKLQELALKFYQSAIRTPRFTCKYGHAEDEYVCDSILSDIIGLWVSDLVGMSREEIMNFSN
;
A
#
# COMPACT_ATOMS: atom_id res chain seq x y z
N MET A 1 -8.64 14.79 -13.17
CA MET A 1 -8.98 13.64 -14.08
C MET A 1 -9.73 12.63 -13.26
N ASN A 2 -10.73 11.94 -13.79
CA ASN A 2 -11.37 10.83 -13.06
C ASN A 2 -10.59 9.53 -13.35
N HIS A 3 -9.58 9.25 -12.54
CA HIS A 3 -8.70 8.08 -12.74
C HIS A 3 -9.46 6.75 -12.76
N LEU A 4 -10.49 6.58 -11.92
CA LEU A 4 -11.29 5.36 -11.92
C LEU A 4 -11.96 5.10 -13.27
N GLN A 5 -12.50 6.14 -13.91
CA GLN A 5 -13.13 6.00 -15.21
C GLN A 5 -12.09 5.67 -16.29
N VAL A 6 -10.98 6.41 -16.33
CA VAL A 6 -9.89 6.17 -17.30
C VAL A 6 -9.36 4.75 -17.19
N ILE A 7 -9.07 4.29 -15.97
CA ILE A 7 -8.54 2.95 -15.72
C ILE A 7 -9.56 1.86 -16.11
N ARG A 8 -10.85 2.07 -15.84
CA ARG A 8 -11.90 1.09 -16.19
C ARG A 8 -12.10 0.95 -17.69
N GLU A 9 -11.95 2.04 -18.44
CA GLU A 9 -12.11 2.07 -19.89
C GLU A 9 -10.88 1.51 -20.64
N ASP A 10 -9.70 1.53 -20.02
CA ASP A 10 -8.45 1.07 -20.63
C ASP A 10 -7.98 -0.27 -20.04
N LYS A 11 -8.25 -1.35 -20.79
CA LYS A 11 -7.85 -2.71 -20.40
C LYS A 11 -6.32 -2.88 -20.31
N GLN A 12 -5.55 -2.20 -21.18
CA GLN A 12 -4.09 -2.32 -21.18
C GLN A 12 -3.51 -1.64 -19.94
N LEU A 13 -4.02 -0.46 -19.59
CA LEU A 13 -3.63 0.26 -18.39
C LEU A 13 -3.94 -0.56 -17.11
N ARG A 14 -5.10 -1.24 -17.05
CA ARG A 14 -5.43 -2.15 -15.93
C ARG A 14 -4.43 -3.30 -15.80
N ILE A 15 -4.01 -3.90 -16.92
CA ILE A 15 -3.01 -4.99 -16.91
C ILE A 15 -1.67 -4.45 -16.40
N LEU A 16 -1.23 -3.29 -16.88
CA LEU A 16 0.01 -2.68 -16.43
C LEU A 16 -0.02 -2.32 -14.94
N LEU A 17 -1.13 -1.77 -14.44
CA LEU A 17 -1.30 -1.47 -13.02
C LEU A 17 -1.27 -2.74 -12.16
N MET A 18 -1.85 -3.83 -12.62
CA MET A 18 -1.76 -5.12 -11.92
C MET A 18 -0.32 -5.64 -11.88
N GLN A 19 0.40 -5.58 -12.99
CA GLN A 19 1.77 -6.09 -13.09
C GLN A 19 2.80 -5.25 -12.33
N GLU A 20 2.64 -3.94 -12.38
CA GLU A 20 3.62 -2.97 -11.89
C GLU A 20 3.30 -2.45 -10.49
N CYS A 21 2.04 -2.37 -10.12
CA CYS A 21 1.56 -1.72 -8.91
C CYS A 21 0.74 -2.65 -8.00
N ASP A 22 0.68 -3.93 -8.32
CA ASP A 22 -0.07 -4.94 -7.56
C ASP A 22 -1.52 -4.50 -7.25
N ILE A 23 -2.20 -3.86 -8.23
CA ILE A 23 -3.58 -3.42 -8.08
C ILE A 23 -4.43 -3.81 -9.28
N LEU A 24 -5.47 -4.62 -9.05
CA LEU A 24 -6.45 -5.06 -10.03
C LEU A 24 -7.79 -4.36 -9.81
N PHE A 25 -8.15 -3.43 -10.68
CA PHE A 25 -9.40 -2.67 -10.59
C PHE A 25 -10.60 -3.53 -11.01
N TYR A 26 -11.70 -3.41 -10.25
CA TYR A 26 -13.00 -3.96 -10.59
C TYR A 26 -13.70 -3.14 -11.69
N ASP A 27 -14.52 -3.81 -12.50
CA ASP A 27 -15.32 -3.12 -13.52
C ASP A 27 -16.40 -2.24 -12.87
N GLN A 28 -16.89 -2.63 -11.69
CA GLN A 28 -17.86 -1.89 -10.88
C GLN A 28 -17.47 -1.92 -9.41
N PHE A 29 -17.97 -0.98 -8.63
CA PHE A 29 -17.89 -1.03 -7.18
C PHE A 29 -18.64 -2.26 -6.67
N LYS A 30 -18.12 -2.87 -5.61
CA LYS A 30 -18.77 -4.00 -4.96
C LYS A 30 -18.65 -3.93 -3.43
N GLU A 31 -19.50 -4.66 -2.75
CA GLU A 31 -19.31 -4.93 -1.33
C GLU A 31 -18.09 -5.84 -1.14
N VAL A 32 -17.42 -5.69 0.01
CA VAL A 32 -16.28 -6.54 0.38
C VAL A 32 -16.75 -7.97 0.62
N GLU A 33 -16.03 -8.96 0.08
CA GLU A 33 -16.46 -10.37 0.10
C GLU A 33 -16.28 -11.09 1.47
N PHE A 34 -15.72 -10.42 2.48
CA PHE A 34 -15.32 -11.04 3.76
C PHE A 34 -16.39 -11.02 4.86
N SER A 35 -17.64 -11.21 4.56
CA SER A 35 -18.71 -11.12 5.58
C SER A 35 -19.03 -12.42 6.33
N GLN A 36 -18.06 -13.35 6.48
CA GLN A 36 -18.34 -14.65 7.09
C GLN A 36 -18.22 -14.69 8.63
N ASN A 37 -17.58 -13.67 9.25
CA ASN A 37 -17.24 -13.66 10.67
C ASN A 37 -17.90 -12.52 11.46
N ASN A 38 -19.02 -11.98 10.96
CA ASN A 38 -19.69 -10.81 11.54
C ASN A 38 -18.77 -9.59 11.66
N GLU A 39 -18.04 -9.27 10.59
CA GLU A 39 -17.15 -8.14 10.54
C GLU A 39 -17.93 -6.81 10.65
N VAL A 40 -17.47 -5.94 11.55
CA VAL A 40 -18.01 -4.61 11.73
C VAL A 40 -16.89 -3.59 11.52
N TYR A 41 -16.97 -2.86 10.44
CA TYR A 41 -16.01 -1.82 10.09
C TYR A 41 -16.38 -0.49 10.70
N SER A 42 -15.36 0.28 11.14
CA SER A 42 -15.54 1.58 11.80
C SER A 42 -15.99 2.70 10.87
N LEU A 43 -15.84 2.54 9.57
CA LEU A 43 -16.23 3.50 8.53
C LEU A 43 -16.95 2.77 7.39
N SER A 44 -17.95 3.43 6.79
CA SER A 44 -18.59 2.94 5.57
C SER A 44 -17.60 2.90 4.42
N HIS A 45 -17.68 1.87 3.60
CA HIS A 45 -16.70 1.65 2.53
C HIS A 45 -17.29 0.87 1.35
N THR A 46 -16.61 0.96 0.21
CA THR A 46 -16.98 0.23 -1.01
C THR A 46 -15.72 -0.20 -1.75
N ALA A 47 -15.61 -1.47 -2.09
CA ALA A 47 -14.45 -2.01 -2.79
C ALA A 47 -14.42 -1.58 -4.26
N PHE A 48 -13.22 -1.22 -4.76
CA PHE A 48 -12.99 -0.82 -6.14
C PHE A 48 -11.85 -1.57 -6.83
N ALA A 49 -10.97 -2.19 -6.06
CA ALA A 49 -9.82 -2.94 -6.57
C ALA A 49 -9.37 -3.99 -5.54
N LYS A 50 -8.48 -4.88 -5.95
CA LYS A 50 -7.79 -5.82 -5.07
C LYS A 50 -6.29 -5.91 -5.40
N ASP A 51 -5.50 -6.41 -4.45
CA ASP A 51 -4.12 -6.81 -4.70
C ASP A 51 -4.00 -8.26 -5.20
N GLY A 52 -2.78 -8.70 -5.51
CA GLY A 52 -2.49 -10.07 -5.95
C GLY A 52 -2.69 -11.13 -4.87
N SER A 53 -2.72 -10.77 -3.60
CA SER A 53 -2.96 -11.68 -2.47
C SER A 53 -4.45 -11.83 -2.11
N GLY A 54 -5.32 -11.02 -2.74
CA GLY A 54 -6.78 -11.03 -2.53
C GLY A 54 -7.25 -10.02 -1.49
N GLY A 55 -6.36 -9.16 -0.98
CA GLY A 55 -6.77 -8.01 -0.17
C GLY A 55 -7.49 -6.96 -1.01
N GLU A 56 -8.44 -6.23 -0.45
CA GLU A 56 -9.29 -5.29 -1.16
C GLU A 56 -8.99 -3.84 -0.84
N TYR A 57 -8.84 -3.01 -1.88
CA TYR A 57 -8.82 -1.56 -1.77
C TYR A 57 -10.24 -1.02 -1.77
N VAL A 58 -10.55 -0.18 -0.79
CA VAL A 58 -11.88 0.37 -0.58
C VAL A 58 -11.85 1.90 -0.54
N ILE A 59 -12.89 2.54 -1.08
CA ILE A 59 -13.14 3.96 -0.87
C ILE A 59 -13.95 4.09 0.41
N LEU A 60 -13.47 4.91 1.33
CA LEU A 60 -14.13 5.20 2.60
C LEU A 60 -15.13 6.37 2.44
N GLU A 61 -16.00 6.57 3.42
CA GLU A 61 -17.03 7.61 3.40
C GLU A 61 -16.49 9.05 3.31
N ASP A 62 -15.21 9.24 3.67
CA ASP A 62 -14.49 10.52 3.58
C ASP A 62 -13.62 10.62 2.32
N GLU A 63 -13.88 9.78 1.31
CA GLU A 63 -13.18 9.68 0.03
C GLU A 63 -11.70 9.20 0.12
N SER A 64 -11.19 8.97 1.34
CA SER A 64 -9.87 8.36 1.52
C SER A 64 -9.89 6.87 1.16
N ILE A 65 -8.71 6.29 1.01
CA ILE A 65 -8.58 4.89 0.62
C ILE A 65 -8.19 4.03 1.83
N GLY A 66 -9.00 2.98 2.05
CA GLY A 66 -8.72 1.89 2.98
C GLY A 66 -8.19 0.66 2.27
N PHE A 67 -7.63 -0.25 3.04
CA PHE A 67 -7.25 -1.58 2.60
C PHE A 67 -7.70 -2.63 3.64
N ILE A 68 -8.24 -3.72 3.14
CA ILE A 68 -8.68 -4.89 3.90
C ILE A 68 -7.86 -6.07 3.39
N GLY A 69 -6.84 -6.47 4.13
CA GLY A 69 -5.94 -7.55 3.75
C GLY A 69 -6.61 -8.92 3.84
N SER A 70 -6.21 -9.84 2.97
CA SER A 70 -6.69 -11.23 2.96
C SER A 70 -6.38 -12.01 4.25
N GLU A 71 -5.42 -11.55 5.03
CA GLU A 71 -5.05 -12.13 6.34
C GLU A 71 -5.62 -11.33 7.53
N GLY A 72 -6.58 -10.43 7.28
CA GLY A 72 -7.31 -9.70 8.31
C GLY A 72 -6.70 -8.37 8.75
N GLN A 73 -5.65 -7.86 8.07
CA GLN A 73 -5.15 -6.52 8.36
C GLN A 73 -6.10 -5.45 7.79
N VAL A 74 -6.38 -4.41 8.57
CA VAL A 74 -7.25 -3.31 8.15
C VAL A 74 -6.61 -1.96 8.46
N GLY A 75 -6.72 -1.03 7.51
CA GLY A 75 -6.24 0.34 7.74
C GLY A 75 -6.46 1.27 6.56
N ARG A 76 -6.37 2.57 6.82
CA ARG A 76 -6.31 3.57 5.77
C ARG A 76 -4.91 3.56 5.15
N VAL A 77 -4.83 3.72 3.83
CA VAL A 77 -3.56 3.63 3.08
C VAL A 77 -3.24 4.88 2.28
N ALA A 78 -4.24 5.72 1.97
CA ALA A 78 -4.04 7.00 1.29
C ALA A 78 -5.20 7.97 1.56
N GLU A 79 -4.98 9.26 1.33
CA GLU A 79 -6.00 10.29 1.49
C GLU A 79 -6.90 10.43 0.24
N SER A 80 -6.44 9.93 -0.90
CA SER A 80 -7.17 9.94 -2.17
C SER A 80 -6.70 8.80 -3.08
N LEU A 81 -7.45 8.53 -4.16
CA LEU A 81 -7.02 7.59 -5.18
C LEU A 81 -5.72 8.03 -5.86
N ASP A 82 -5.55 9.33 -6.09
CA ASP A 82 -4.34 9.88 -6.70
C ASP A 82 -3.12 9.67 -5.81
N ASP A 83 -3.26 9.84 -4.49
CA ASP A 83 -2.19 9.55 -3.53
C ASP A 83 -1.86 8.06 -3.51
N LEU A 84 -2.87 7.17 -3.53
CA LEU A 84 -2.64 5.73 -3.62
C LEU A 84 -1.88 5.36 -4.89
N LEU A 85 -2.36 5.80 -6.06
CA LEU A 85 -1.72 5.50 -7.35
C LEU A 85 -0.30 6.05 -7.41
N THR A 86 -0.09 7.29 -6.92
CA THR A 86 1.24 7.89 -6.84
C THR A 86 2.15 7.06 -5.94
N PHE A 87 1.67 6.62 -4.78
CA PHE A 87 2.46 5.75 -3.90
C PHE A 87 2.78 4.41 -4.56
N LEU A 88 1.80 3.72 -5.16
CA LEU A 88 2.00 2.43 -5.81
C LEU A 88 2.94 2.51 -7.03
N LEU A 89 2.91 3.61 -7.78
CA LEU A 89 3.89 3.87 -8.85
C LEU A 89 5.34 3.84 -8.34
N HIS A 90 5.59 4.28 -7.11
CA HIS A 90 6.92 4.31 -6.50
C HIS A 90 7.23 3.05 -5.69
N ALA A 91 6.25 2.51 -4.97
CA ALA A 91 6.39 1.40 -4.04
C ALA A 91 6.11 0.02 -4.66
N GLY A 92 5.28 -0.03 -5.71
CA GLY A 92 4.80 -1.27 -6.31
C GLY A 92 3.71 -1.96 -5.51
N SER A 93 3.78 -1.95 -4.18
CA SER A 93 2.83 -2.57 -3.26
C SER A 93 2.83 -1.81 -1.93
N ILE A 94 1.74 -1.92 -1.16
CA ILE A 94 1.67 -1.35 0.19
C ILE A 94 2.33 -2.23 1.24
N SER A 95 2.38 -3.54 1.02
CA SER A 95 2.84 -4.53 2.00
C SER A 95 4.30 -4.32 2.41
N ASP A 96 5.17 -3.95 1.47
CA ASP A 96 6.60 -3.72 1.71
C ASP A 96 6.86 -2.54 2.66
N PHE A 97 5.89 -1.64 2.82
CA PHE A 97 5.96 -0.44 3.64
C PHE A 97 5.17 -0.56 4.95
N SER A 98 4.68 -1.73 5.30
CA SER A 98 3.85 -1.96 6.49
C SER A 98 4.63 -1.98 7.81
N CYS A 99 5.97 -2.06 7.80
CA CYS A 99 6.79 -2.09 9.03
C CYS A 99 6.79 -0.71 9.73
N ARG A 100 6.05 -0.59 10.84
CA ARG A 100 5.90 0.66 11.62
C ARG A 100 7.22 1.22 12.13
N LEU A 101 8.18 0.35 12.45
CA LEU A 101 9.46 0.77 13.03
C LEU A 101 10.29 1.63 12.08
N LEU A 102 10.13 1.47 10.77
CA LEU A 102 10.78 2.31 9.76
C LEU A 102 10.46 3.80 9.93
N TYR A 103 9.25 4.11 10.40
CA TYR A 103 8.73 5.48 10.51
C TYR A 103 9.12 6.18 11.80
N LYS A 104 9.68 5.46 12.78
CA LYS A 104 10.15 6.05 14.03
C LYS A 104 11.46 6.83 13.86
N ASN A 105 12.22 6.52 12.82
CA ASN A 105 13.50 7.18 12.56
C ASN A 105 13.63 7.57 11.08
N LYS A 106 13.83 8.88 10.81
CA LYS A 106 13.91 9.43 9.47
C LYS A 106 15.09 8.86 8.65
N GLU A 107 16.22 8.59 9.30
CA GLU A 107 17.40 8.03 8.62
C GLU A 107 17.19 6.57 8.28
N LEU A 108 16.52 5.80 9.15
CA LEU A 108 16.16 4.40 8.89
C LEU A 108 15.22 4.31 7.69
N LEU A 109 14.18 5.13 7.65
CA LEU A 109 13.27 5.20 6.51
C LEU A 109 14.00 5.59 5.22
N ALA A 110 14.92 6.55 5.29
CA ALA A 110 15.72 6.96 4.13
C ALA A 110 16.58 5.80 3.60
N LYS A 111 17.27 5.07 4.49
CA LYS A 111 18.07 3.88 4.12
C LYS A 111 17.19 2.80 3.49
N PHE A 112 16.02 2.53 4.08
CA PHE A 112 15.08 1.57 3.53
C PHE A 112 14.63 1.94 2.12
N CYS A 113 14.15 3.18 1.90
CA CYS A 113 13.71 3.66 0.59
C CYS A 113 14.84 3.61 -0.45
N GLN A 114 16.07 3.95 -0.07
CA GLN A 114 17.23 3.87 -0.95
C GLN A 114 17.54 2.41 -1.33
N GLY A 115 17.59 1.50 -0.34
CA GLY A 115 17.82 0.07 -0.56
C GLY A 115 16.73 -0.54 -1.43
N PHE A 116 15.48 -0.20 -1.17
CA PHE A 116 14.31 -0.62 -1.95
C PHE A 116 14.44 -0.19 -3.42
N THR A 117 14.67 1.10 -3.68
CA THR A 117 14.82 1.62 -5.04
C THR A 117 15.97 0.95 -5.80
N ASN A 118 17.12 0.76 -5.14
CA ASN A 118 18.26 0.07 -5.74
C ASN A 118 17.91 -1.37 -6.10
N LYS A 119 17.27 -2.10 -5.18
CA LYS A 119 16.89 -3.51 -5.37
C LYS A 119 15.90 -3.70 -6.52
N ILE A 120 14.90 -2.82 -6.62
CA ILE A 120 13.96 -2.88 -7.74
C ILE A 120 14.65 -2.58 -9.08
N ARG A 121 15.51 -1.57 -9.15
CA ARG A 121 16.28 -1.28 -10.35
C ARG A 121 17.13 -2.46 -10.80
N GLU A 122 17.83 -3.12 -9.87
CA GLU A 122 18.58 -4.36 -10.16
C GLU A 122 17.69 -5.46 -10.72
N ASN A 123 16.51 -5.67 -10.14
CA ASN A 123 15.56 -6.68 -10.59
C ASN A 123 15.07 -6.43 -12.02
N TYR A 124 14.77 -5.17 -12.37
CA TYR A 124 14.37 -4.79 -13.74
C TYR A 124 15.52 -4.94 -14.72
N GLN A 125 16.72 -4.48 -14.35
CA GLN A 125 17.91 -4.62 -15.16
C GLN A 125 18.24 -6.09 -15.48
N SER A 126 18.02 -7.00 -14.54
CA SER A 126 18.22 -8.44 -14.77
C SER A 126 17.28 -9.02 -15.83
N LYS A 127 16.14 -8.36 -16.10
CA LYS A 127 15.15 -8.68 -17.14
C LYS A 127 15.37 -7.90 -18.44
N GLY A 128 16.40 -7.06 -18.52
CA GLY A 128 16.68 -6.19 -19.67
C GLY A 128 15.80 -4.94 -19.73
N GLU A 129 15.16 -4.57 -18.62
CA GLU A 129 14.26 -3.43 -18.51
C GLU A 129 14.85 -2.31 -17.65
N VAL A 130 14.31 -1.12 -17.76
CA VAL A 130 14.68 0.05 -16.93
C VAL A 130 13.46 0.49 -16.15
N TRP A 131 13.45 0.18 -14.85
CA TRP A 131 12.35 0.47 -13.94
C TRP A 131 11.88 1.92 -14.01
N ASP A 132 12.79 2.89 -13.95
CA ASP A 132 12.45 4.32 -14.00
C ASP A 132 11.67 4.69 -15.28
N LYS A 133 11.99 4.06 -16.43
CA LYS A 133 11.28 4.30 -17.70
C LYS A 133 9.89 3.68 -17.70
N VAL A 134 9.76 2.46 -17.18
CA VAL A 134 8.47 1.75 -17.08
C VAL A 134 7.51 2.56 -16.22
N ARG A 135 7.97 2.98 -15.04
CA ARG A 135 7.16 3.74 -14.08
C ARG A 135 6.83 5.16 -14.56
N ALA A 136 7.78 5.85 -15.21
CA ALA A 136 7.53 7.16 -15.80
C ALA A 136 6.50 7.09 -16.93
N GLY A 137 6.53 6.03 -17.78
CA GLY A 137 5.54 5.81 -18.83
C GLY A 137 4.14 5.61 -18.24
N LEU A 138 4.01 4.73 -17.23
CA LEU A 138 2.74 4.48 -16.56
C LEU A 138 2.19 5.73 -15.84
N ALA A 139 3.06 6.50 -15.20
CA ALA A 139 2.69 7.77 -14.58
C ALA A 139 2.17 8.79 -15.60
N GLN A 140 2.81 8.85 -16.78
CA GLN A 140 2.38 9.73 -17.86
C GLN A 140 0.98 9.38 -18.38
N GLU A 141 0.65 8.09 -18.53
CA GLU A 141 -0.69 7.62 -18.92
C GLU A 141 -1.76 8.01 -17.89
N LEU A 142 -1.40 8.00 -16.62
CA LEU A 142 -2.26 8.42 -15.53
C LEU A 142 -2.28 9.94 -15.31
N GLY A 143 -1.42 10.72 -15.96
CA GLY A 143 -1.27 12.15 -15.69
C GLY A 143 -0.73 12.45 -14.29
N LEU A 144 0.01 11.50 -13.69
CA LEU A 144 0.65 11.60 -12.38
C LEU A 144 2.16 11.86 -12.50
N GLU A 145 2.77 12.29 -11.41
CA GLU A 145 4.21 12.51 -11.37
C GLU A 145 4.94 11.27 -10.84
N PHE A 146 6.04 10.88 -11.50
CA PHE A 146 6.95 9.86 -11.01
C PHE A 146 8.34 10.46 -10.80
N LYS A 147 8.81 10.45 -9.54
CA LYS A 147 10.13 10.91 -9.12
C LYS A 147 10.64 9.95 -8.04
N PRO A 148 11.56 9.02 -8.36
CA PRO A 148 12.03 7.99 -7.43
C PRO A 148 12.52 8.54 -6.09
N GLU A 149 13.09 9.74 -6.07
CA GLU A 149 13.55 10.43 -4.86
C GLU A 149 12.44 10.84 -3.89
N LYS A 150 11.18 10.86 -4.35
CA LYS A 150 10.01 11.16 -3.51
C LYS A 150 9.51 9.96 -2.69
N LEU A 151 10.06 8.75 -2.89
CA LEU A 151 9.55 7.55 -2.22
C LEU A 151 9.48 7.70 -0.69
N GLN A 152 10.49 8.33 -0.07
CA GLN A 152 10.47 8.56 1.39
C GLN A 152 9.32 9.48 1.83
N GLU A 153 9.05 10.54 1.07
CA GLU A 153 7.93 11.46 1.35
C GLU A 153 6.58 10.72 1.21
N LEU A 154 6.44 9.94 0.14
CA LEU A 154 5.22 9.17 -0.13
C LEU A 154 4.99 8.07 0.93
N ALA A 155 6.05 7.40 1.38
CA ALA A 155 5.98 6.44 2.48
C ALA A 155 5.52 7.12 3.79
N LEU A 156 6.00 8.34 4.08
CA LEU A 156 5.51 9.11 5.23
C LEU A 156 4.03 9.48 5.09
N LYS A 157 3.55 9.83 3.90
CA LYS A 157 2.11 10.08 3.66
C LYS A 157 1.27 8.82 3.89
N PHE A 158 1.72 7.66 3.37
CA PHE A 158 1.09 6.37 3.66
C PHE A 158 0.99 6.12 5.18
N TYR A 159 2.09 6.27 5.91
CA TYR A 159 2.11 6.12 7.36
C TYR A 159 1.14 7.09 8.07
N GLN A 160 1.13 8.37 7.68
CA GLN A 160 0.24 9.37 8.24
C GLN A 160 -1.23 9.04 8.01
N SER A 161 -1.59 8.56 6.83
CA SER A 161 -2.95 8.08 6.54
C SER A 161 -3.31 6.87 7.42
N ALA A 162 -2.39 5.93 7.61
CA ALA A 162 -2.62 4.74 8.41
C ALA A 162 -2.84 5.03 9.91
N ILE A 163 -2.26 6.11 10.43
CA ILE A 163 -2.41 6.51 11.85
C ILE A 163 -3.45 7.61 12.06
N ARG A 164 -4.02 8.21 10.99
CA ARG A 164 -5.01 9.30 11.06
C ARG A 164 -6.28 8.85 11.80
N THR A 165 -6.84 9.73 12.61
CA THR A 165 -8.13 9.52 13.31
C THR A 165 -9.29 10.21 12.55
N PRO A 166 -10.50 9.59 12.51
CA PRO A 166 -10.80 8.24 13.00
C PRO A 166 -10.07 7.18 12.17
N ARG A 167 -9.56 6.13 12.84
CA ARG A 167 -8.91 5.02 12.15
C ARG A 167 -9.92 4.15 11.44
N PHE A 168 -9.54 3.61 10.29
CA PHE A 168 -10.28 2.53 9.65
C PHE A 168 -9.87 1.22 10.31
N THR A 169 -10.81 0.59 11.02
CA THR A 169 -10.60 -0.65 11.77
C THR A 169 -11.77 -1.60 11.55
N CYS A 170 -11.56 -2.87 11.85
CA CYS A 170 -12.59 -3.89 11.82
C CYS A 170 -12.61 -4.65 13.14
N LYS A 171 -13.79 -5.02 13.59
CA LYS A 171 -14.04 -5.97 14.66
C LYS A 171 -14.79 -7.14 14.08
N TYR A 172 -14.60 -8.34 14.63
CA TYR A 172 -15.28 -9.55 14.19
C TYR A 172 -15.53 -10.50 15.37
N GLY A 173 -16.41 -11.50 15.16
CA GLY A 173 -16.76 -12.47 16.18
C GLY A 173 -18.16 -12.26 16.76
N HIS A 174 -18.45 -12.90 17.87
CA HIS A 174 -19.71 -12.83 18.60
C HIS A 174 -19.54 -12.10 19.92
N ALA A 175 -20.63 -11.63 20.51
CA ALA A 175 -20.66 -10.71 21.66
C ALA A 175 -19.78 -11.10 22.88
N GLU A 176 -19.48 -12.39 23.05
CA GLU A 176 -18.64 -12.88 24.16
C GLU A 176 -17.14 -13.00 23.75
N ASP A 177 -16.87 -13.06 22.41
CA ASP A 177 -15.52 -13.22 21.82
C ASP A 177 -15.32 -12.23 20.66
N GLU A 178 -15.34 -10.93 20.96
CA GLU A 178 -15.07 -9.89 19.97
C GLU A 178 -13.57 -9.68 19.81
N TYR A 179 -13.08 -9.76 18.55
CA TYR A 179 -11.69 -9.52 18.20
C TYR A 179 -11.56 -8.27 17.33
N VAL A 180 -10.43 -7.59 17.45
CA VAL A 180 -10.07 -6.46 16.58
C VAL A 180 -9.07 -6.93 15.54
N CYS A 181 -9.34 -6.64 14.28
CA CYS A 181 -8.41 -6.93 13.19
C CYS A 181 -7.07 -6.22 13.39
N ASP A 182 -6.00 -6.85 12.93
CA ASP A 182 -4.68 -6.25 12.96
C ASP A 182 -4.63 -4.95 12.13
N SER A 183 -3.77 -4.04 12.53
CA SER A 183 -3.49 -2.83 11.75
C SER A 183 -2.72 -3.19 10.47
N ILE A 184 -2.94 -2.43 9.39
CA ILE A 184 -2.09 -2.48 8.20
C ILE A 184 -0.61 -2.19 8.53
N LEU A 185 -0.32 -1.50 9.64
CA LEU A 185 1.04 -1.29 10.15
C LEU A 185 1.39 -2.35 11.18
N SER A 186 2.46 -3.09 10.93
CA SER A 186 3.00 -4.13 11.80
C SER A 186 4.28 -3.69 12.49
N ASP A 187 4.53 -4.19 13.72
CA ASP A 187 5.81 -4.03 14.41
C ASP A 187 6.81 -5.16 14.07
N ILE A 188 6.45 -6.04 13.14
CA ILE A 188 7.30 -7.14 12.70
C ILE A 188 8.34 -6.63 11.70
N ILE A 189 9.62 -6.85 12.01
CA ILE A 189 10.73 -6.61 11.09
C ILE A 189 10.93 -7.87 10.23
N GLY A 190 10.52 -7.80 8.97
CA GLY A 190 10.78 -8.86 7.99
C GLY A 190 12.28 -8.97 7.65
N LEU A 191 12.74 -10.14 7.18
CA LEU A 191 14.10 -10.31 6.66
C LEU A 191 14.39 -9.31 5.54
N TRP A 192 13.44 -9.11 4.67
CA TRP A 192 13.46 -8.12 3.61
C TRP A 192 13.84 -6.71 4.08
N VAL A 193 13.25 -6.22 5.19
CA VAL A 193 13.59 -4.91 5.77
C VAL A 193 15.05 -4.89 6.21
N SER A 194 15.51 -5.93 6.92
CA SER A 194 16.90 -6.06 7.37
C SER A 194 17.88 -6.05 6.20
N ASP A 195 17.58 -6.78 5.14
CA ASP A 195 18.41 -6.85 3.94
C ASP A 195 18.54 -5.51 3.23
N LEU A 196 17.43 -4.77 3.10
CA LEU A 196 17.41 -3.46 2.41
C LEU A 196 18.15 -2.37 3.19
N VAL A 197 18.06 -2.36 4.52
CA VAL A 197 18.76 -1.37 5.34
C VAL A 197 20.19 -1.78 5.69
N GLY A 198 20.57 -3.05 5.45
CA GLY A 198 21.87 -3.60 5.81
C GLY A 198 22.11 -3.65 7.33
N MET A 199 21.05 -3.89 8.11
CA MET A 199 21.07 -3.92 9.58
C MET A 199 20.35 -5.17 10.08
N SER A 200 20.82 -5.74 11.20
CA SER A 200 20.11 -6.79 11.92
C SER A 200 18.80 -6.26 12.54
N ARG A 201 17.88 -7.18 12.87
CA ARG A 201 16.63 -6.80 13.57
C ARG A 201 16.88 -6.07 14.88
N GLU A 202 17.89 -6.50 15.65
CA GLU A 202 18.27 -5.88 16.93
C GLU A 202 18.77 -4.44 16.72
N GLU A 203 19.62 -4.22 15.72
CA GLU A 203 20.10 -2.87 15.37
C GLU A 203 18.94 -1.97 14.94
N ILE A 204 18.00 -2.48 14.11
CA ILE A 204 16.81 -1.72 13.68
C ILE A 204 15.96 -1.35 14.90
N MET A 205 15.70 -2.28 15.83
CA MET A 205 14.94 -2.01 17.05
C MET A 205 15.61 -0.94 17.91
N ASN A 206 16.92 -1.02 18.09
CA ASN A 206 17.68 -0.03 18.85
C ASN A 206 17.73 1.34 18.17
N PHE A 207 17.75 1.37 16.84
CA PHE A 207 17.76 2.60 16.05
C PHE A 207 16.38 3.29 16.03
N SER A 208 15.31 2.54 16.33
CA SER A 208 13.92 3.01 16.34
C SER A 208 13.47 3.55 17.69
N ASN A 209 14.26 3.38 18.75
CA ASN A 209 14.01 3.87 20.10
C ASN A 209 14.72 5.22 20.31
#